data_d3ce7e649981f6bb2da76d88472bcd11
#
_entry.id   d3ce7e649981f6bb2da76d88472bcd11
#
_cell.length_a   1.000
_cell.length_b   1.000
_cell.length_c   1.000
_cell.angle_alpha   90.00
_cell.angle_beta   90.00
_cell.angle_gamma   90.00
#
_symmetry.space_group_name_H-M   'P 1'
#
loop_
_entity.id
_entity.type
_entity.pdbx_description
1 polymer ?
#
loop_
_entity_poly.entity_id
_entity_poly.type
_entity_poly.pdbx_seq_one_letter_code
_entity_poly.pdbx_strand_id
1 'polypeptide(L)'
;MELLGKIRELSVHYAKKGDLLYPLLKVNYEIAGPSDLMWTEDDEVRDQLSALAGETRRDGDWEKRLSGVLCRVEEIVRKEERILFPICAVNFTEAEWQGIYRDARDYGDCLGVKGEVWAEAESAPAPAAACVDGQVVMPGGHMTVEQLTALLNTIPMEITFVDADDINRFFNEGPKVFKRPGMAIDREVFSCHPPRIEPMVRAIIGDFRKGVRDRVPVWMEKNGRAVLVTYMAVRDRAGNYLGTVELVQDMEFAREHFAGQRSGKPGGGTPRR
;
A
#
# COMPACT_ATOMS: atom_id res chain seq x y z
N MET A 1 0.74 -25.29 -22.52
CA MET A 1 0.56 -23.86 -22.12
C MET A 1 0.12 -23.75 -20.67
N GLU A 2 -0.89 -24.48 -20.27
CA GLU A 2 -1.47 -24.43 -18.93
C GLU A 2 -0.47 -24.80 -17.81
N LEU A 3 0.31 -25.89 -17.99
CA LEU A 3 1.31 -26.31 -16.99
C LEU A 3 2.43 -25.28 -16.80
N LEU A 4 2.95 -24.70 -17.87
CA LEU A 4 3.98 -23.68 -17.76
C LEU A 4 3.44 -22.41 -17.09
N GLY A 5 2.16 -22.05 -17.37
CA GLY A 5 1.47 -20.98 -16.68
C GLY A 5 1.39 -21.22 -15.18
N LYS A 6 1.03 -22.43 -14.77
CA LYS A 6 1.00 -22.84 -13.35
C LYS A 6 2.37 -22.77 -12.69
N ILE A 7 3.42 -23.29 -13.33
CA ILE A 7 4.78 -23.25 -12.77
C ILE A 7 5.25 -21.81 -12.54
N ARG A 8 4.84 -20.86 -13.37
CA ARG A 8 5.15 -19.44 -13.19
C ARG A 8 4.52 -18.82 -11.93
N GLU A 9 3.51 -19.46 -11.34
CA GLU A 9 2.97 -19.05 -10.03
C GLU A 9 4.00 -19.17 -8.91
N LEU A 10 5.12 -19.91 -9.11
CA LEU A 10 6.27 -19.90 -8.20
C LEU A 10 6.81 -18.50 -7.94
N SER A 11 6.58 -17.55 -8.85
CA SER A 11 6.91 -16.12 -8.61
C SER A 11 6.27 -15.57 -7.35
N VAL A 12 5.08 -16.05 -6.97
CA VAL A 12 4.39 -15.67 -5.73
C VAL A 12 5.13 -16.22 -4.50
N HIS A 13 5.56 -17.50 -4.57
CA HIS A 13 6.35 -18.12 -3.51
C HIS A 13 7.69 -17.40 -3.31
N TYR A 14 8.40 -17.09 -4.41
CA TYR A 14 9.67 -16.38 -4.36
C TYR A 14 9.50 -14.95 -3.84
N ALA A 15 8.42 -14.26 -4.20
CA ALA A 15 8.11 -12.96 -3.64
C ALA A 15 7.88 -13.03 -2.12
N LYS A 16 7.10 -14.00 -1.62
CA LYS A 16 6.90 -14.22 -0.18
C LYS A 16 8.24 -14.40 0.56
N LYS A 17 9.15 -15.24 0.02
CA LYS A 17 10.48 -15.40 0.64
C LYS A 17 11.28 -14.11 0.62
N GLY A 18 11.35 -13.48 -0.55
CA GLY A 18 12.12 -12.25 -0.77
C GLY A 18 11.68 -11.10 0.12
N ASP A 19 10.38 -10.92 0.28
CA ASP A 19 9.82 -9.78 0.98
C ASP A 19 9.65 -10.04 2.49
N LEU A 20 9.38 -11.30 2.90
CA LEU A 20 9.01 -11.60 4.29
C LEU A 20 10.12 -12.29 5.08
N LEU A 21 10.94 -13.15 4.46
CA LEU A 21 11.95 -13.92 5.20
C LEU A 21 13.35 -13.30 5.09
N TYR A 22 13.79 -12.97 3.87
CA TYR A 22 15.17 -12.54 3.65
C TYR A 22 15.52 -11.22 4.33
N PRO A 23 14.68 -10.16 4.30
CA PRO A 23 14.97 -8.93 5.00
C PRO A 23 15.05 -9.12 6.51
N LEU A 24 14.17 -9.98 7.06
CA LEU A 24 14.14 -10.25 8.49
C LEU A 24 15.42 -10.98 8.95
N LEU A 25 15.85 -12.03 8.21
CA LEU A 25 17.12 -12.72 8.47
C LEU A 25 18.30 -11.76 8.39
N LYS A 26 18.33 -10.91 7.36
CA LYS A 26 19.45 -10.02 7.10
C LYS A 26 19.57 -8.90 8.13
N VAL A 27 18.45 -8.25 8.48
CA VAL A 27 18.43 -7.06 9.32
C VAL A 27 18.42 -7.41 10.81
N ASN A 28 17.54 -8.33 11.23
CA ASN A 28 17.36 -8.62 12.65
C ASN A 28 18.37 -9.65 13.18
N TYR A 29 18.84 -10.55 12.32
CA TYR A 29 19.70 -11.68 12.72
C TYR A 29 21.07 -11.65 12.07
N GLU A 30 21.38 -10.67 11.22
CA GLU A 30 22.66 -10.50 10.50
C GLU A 30 23.04 -11.72 9.64
N ILE A 31 22.04 -12.50 9.20
CA ILE A 31 22.23 -13.70 8.37
C ILE A 31 21.95 -13.37 6.91
N ALA A 32 22.95 -12.89 6.19
CA ALA A 32 22.82 -12.48 4.79
C ALA A 32 23.18 -13.56 3.76
N GLY A 33 24.14 -14.43 4.06
CA GLY A 33 24.72 -15.34 3.07
C GLY A 33 23.70 -16.25 2.35
N PRO A 34 22.88 -17.04 3.05
CA PRO A 34 21.88 -17.89 2.42
C PRO A 34 20.80 -17.12 1.66
N SER A 35 20.35 -15.98 2.22
CA SER A 35 19.29 -15.15 1.63
C SER A 35 19.74 -14.46 0.34
N ASP A 36 20.95 -13.89 0.30
CA ASP A 36 21.45 -13.20 -0.90
C ASP A 36 21.66 -14.16 -2.08
N LEU A 37 22.17 -15.39 -1.80
CA LEU A 37 22.34 -16.42 -2.81
C LEU A 37 20.98 -16.90 -3.36
N MET A 38 20.06 -17.24 -2.47
CA MET A 38 18.76 -17.78 -2.86
C MET A 38 17.90 -16.73 -3.57
N TRP A 39 18.01 -15.47 -3.20
CA TRP A 39 17.33 -14.38 -3.90
C TRP A 39 17.76 -14.31 -5.37
N THR A 40 19.07 -14.38 -5.61
CA THR A 40 19.60 -14.38 -6.98
C THR A 40 19.09 -15.59 -7.78
N GLU A 41 19.08 -16.77 -7.19
CA GLU A 41 18.56 -17.99 -7.83
C GLU A 41 17.05 -17.90 -8.14
N ASP A 42 16.27 -17.36 -7.22
CA ASP A 42 14.81 -17.14 -7.38
C ASP A 42 14.54 -16.19 -8.58
N ASP A 43 15.30 -15.11 -8.69
CA ASP A 43 15.20 -14.15 -9.79
C ASP A 43 15.58 -14.80 -11.14
N GLU A 44 16.68 -15.54 -11.18
CA GLU A 44 17.10 -16.23 -12.40
C GLU A 44 16.08 -17.27 -12.87
N VAL A 45 15.49 -18.04 -11.98
CA VAL A 45 14.43 -19.02 -12.32
C VAL A 45 13.20 -18.29 -12.86
N ARG A 46 12.76 -17.22 -12.20
CA ARG A 46 11.61 -16.41 -12.62
C ARG A 46 11.81 -15.84 -14.02
N ASP A 47 13.00 -15.29 -14.29
CA ASP A 47 13.33 -14.71 -15.58
C ASP A 47 13.39 -15.77 -16.69
N GLN A 48 14.01 -16.91 -16.43
CA GLN A 48 14.10 -18.02 -17.38
C GLN A 48 12.71 -18.60 -17.70
N LEU A 49 11.86 -18.81 -16.70
CA LEU A 49 10.48 -19.28 -16.92
C LEU A 49 9.65 -18.25 -17.73
N SER A 50 9.88 -16.97 -17.49
CA SER A 50 9.21 -15.90 -18.24
C SER A 50 9.67 -15.85 -19.69
N ALA A 51 10.96 -15.98 -19.93
CA ALA A 51 11.53 -16.05 -21.28
C ALA A 51 11.00 -17.25 -22.05
N LEU A 52 11.04 -18.46 -21.44
CA LEU A 52 10.53 -19.70 -22.06
C LEU A 52 9.02 -19.62 -22.38
N ALA A 53 8.25 -18.93 -21.55
CA ALA A 53 6.82 -18.76 -21.77
C ALA A 53 6.52 -17.83 -22.97
N GLY A 54 7.38 -16.84 -23.24
CA GLY A 54 7.27 -15.93 -24.35
C GLY A 54 7.65 -16.53 -25.71
N GLU A 55 8.36 -17.67 -25.73
CA GLU A 55 8.81 -18.28 -26.97
C GLU A 55 7.69 -19.02 -27.68
N THR A 56 7.59 -18.78 -28.99
CA THR A 56 6.60 -19.45 -29.86
C THR A 56 7.10 -20.81 -30.37
N ARG A 57 8.43 -20.92 -30.57
CA ARG A 57 9.07 -22.17 -31.02
C ARG A 57 9.48 -23.01 -29.83
N ARG A 58 9.00 -24.26 -29.78
CA ARG A 58 9.26 -25.24 -28.72
C ARG A 58 9.86 -26.49 -29.31
N ASP A 59 11.15 -26.41 -29.55
CA ASP A 59 11.96 -27.52 -30.07
C ASP A 59 12.73 -28.19 -28.94
N GLY A 60 13.58 -29.16 -29.32
CA GLY A 60 14.38 -29.92 -28.34
C GLY A 60 15.34 -29.04 -27.51
N ASP A 61 15.74 -27.88 -28.02
CA ASP A 61 16.54 -26.92 -27.24
C ASP A 61 15.68 -26.23 -26.17
N TRP A 62 14.46 -25.83 -26.52
CA TRP A 62 13.49 -25.28 -25.58
C TRP A 62 13.19 -26.28 -24.45
N GLU A 63 12.94 -27.56 -24.80
CA GLU A 63 12.69 -28.62 -23.81
C GLU A 63 13.87 -28.86 -22.87
N LYS A 64 15.09 -28.82 -23.40
CA LYS A 64 16.31 -28.94 -22.60
C LYS A 64 16.49 -27.81 -21.62
N ARG A 65 16.23 -26.55 -22.08
CA ARG A 65 16.28 -25.37 -21.20
C ARG A 65 15.22 -25.42 -20.12
N LEU A 66 13.99 -25.80 -20.47
CA LEU A 66 12.91 -25.97 -19.48
C LEU A 66 13.30 -27.03 -18.45
N SER A 67 13.80 -28.18 -18.87
CA SER A 67 14.27 -29.25 -17.94
C SER A 67 15.36 -28.70 -17.01
N GLY A 68 16.31 -27.91 -17.52
CA GLY A 68 17.36 -27.28 -16.70
C GLY A 68 16.78 -26.35 -15.63
N VAL A 69 15.79 -25.53 -16.00
CA VAL A 69 15.10 -24.64 -15.03
C VAL A 69 14.36 -25.43 -13.98
N LEU A 70 13.65 -26.50 -14.35
CA LEU A 70 12.94 -27.36 -13.40
C LEU A 70 13.88 -28.05 -12.41
N CYS A 71 15.06 -28.54 -12.87
CA CYS A 71 16.08 -29.03 -11.97
C CYS A 71 16.55 -28.00 -10.94
N ARG A 72 16.72 -26.74 -11.37
CA ARG A 72 17.07 -25.64 -10.46
C ARG A 72 15.97 -25.34 -9.45
N VAL A 73 14.70 -25.38 -9.86
CA VAL A 73 13.56 -25.27 -8.93
C VAL A 73 13.64 -26.34 -7.84
N GLU A 74 13.89 -27.62 -8.22
CA GLU A 74 14.06 -28.69 -7.25
C GLU A 74 15.24 -28.48 -6.29
N GLU A 75 16.35 -27.92 -6.78
CA GLU A 75 17.50 -27.56 -5.94
C GLU A 75 17.16 -26.44 -4.96
N ILE A 76 16.40 -25.43 -5.39
CA ILE A 76 15.92 -24.35 -4.52
C ILE A 76 15.03 -24.94 -3.42
N VAL A 77 14.06 -25.79 -3.74
CA VAL A 77 13.21 -26.46 -2.75
C VAL A 77 14.04 -27.21 -1.70
N ARG A 78 15.09 -27.95 -2.13
CA ARG A 78 15.99 -28.65 -1.19
C ARG A 78 16.76 -27.67 -0.29
N LYS A 79 17.15 -26.51 -0.81
CA LYS A 79 17.82 -25.46 -0.01
C LYS A 79 16.84 -24.82 0.99
N GLU A 80 15.60 -24.61 0.57
CA GLU A 80 14.55 -24.11 1.45
C GLU A 80 14.32 -25.04 2.64
N GLU A 81 14.10 -26.33 2.36
CA GLU A 81 13.81 -27.34 3.38
C GLU A 81 14.99 -27.60 4.33
N ARG A 82 16.23 -27.54 3.82
CA ARG A 82 17.41 -27.93 4.59
C ARG A 82 18.18 -26.78 5.20
N ILE A 83 18.01 -25.58 4.68
CA ILE A 83 18.79 -24.40 5.10
C ILE A 83 17.86 -23.26 5.52
N LEU A 84 17.05 -22.74 4.60
CA LEU A 84 16.30 -21.51 4.84
C LEU A 84 15.27 -21.67 5.96
N PHE A 85 14.34 -22.61 5.80
CA PHE A 85 13.27 -22.79 6.79
C PHE A 85 13.78 -23.21 8.17
N PRO A 86 14.76 -24.11 8.30
CA PRO A 86 15.38 -24.38 9.60
C PRO A 86 16.03 -23.16 10.24
N ILE A 87 16.74 -22.34 9.48
CA ILE A 87 17.33 -21.11 10.02
C ILE A 87 16.23 -20.13 10.49
N CYS A 88 15.18 -19.92 9.69
CA CYS A 88 14.05 -19.11 10.09
C CYS A 88 13.36 -19.66 11.35
N ALA A 89 13.13 -20.98 11.40
CA ALA A 89 12.46 -21.62 12.53
C ALA A 89 13.22 -21.49 13.87
N VAL A 90 14.56 -21.47 13.82
CA VAL A 90 15.41 -21.34 15.01
C VAL A 90 15.53 -19.89 15.47
N ASN A 91 15.55 -18.95 14.52
CA ASN A 91 15.84 -17.56 14.85
C ASN A 91 14.59 -16.70 15.06
N PHE A 92 13.54 -16.89 14.25
CA PHE A 92 12.37 -16.02 14.31
C PHE A 92 11.55 -16.25 15.58
N THR A 93 11.15 -15.15 16.19
CA THR A 93 10.22 -15.16 17.31
C THR A 93 8.79 -15.47 16.84
N GLU A 94 7.93 -15.88 17.76
CA GLU A 94 6.52 -16.11 17.47
C GLU A 94 5.83 -14.82 16.95
N ALA A 95 6.17 -13.66 17.50
CA ALA A 95 5.63 -12.37 17.05
C ALA A 95 6.02 -12.05 15.60
N GLU A 96 7.23 -12.38 15.19
CA GLU A 96 7.70 -12.23 13.80
C GLU A 96 6.97 -13.19 12.86
N TRP A 97 6.77 -14.44 13.26
CA TRP A 97 5.97 -15.40 12.50
C TRP A 97 4.51 -14.95 12.34
N GLN A 98 3.92 -14.39 13.39
CA GLN A 98 2.58 -13.80 13.30
C GLN A 98 2.54 -12.57 12.37
N GLY A 99 3.62 -11.78 12.34
CA GLY A 99 3.81 -10.71 11.36
C GLY A 99 3.83 -11.24 9.94
N ILE A 100 4.73 -12.21 9.66
CA ILE A 100 4.85 -12.89 8.36
C ILE A 100 3.49 -13.48 7.91
N TYR A 101 2.78 -14.14 8.82
CA TYR A 101 1.47 -14.70 8.53
C TYR A 101 0.46 -13.63 8.08
N ARG A 102 0.43 -12.48 8.76
CA ARG A 102 -0.47 -11.38 8.38
C ARG A 102 -0.12 -10.79 7.02
N ASP A 103 1.17 -10.53 6.80
CA ASP A 103 1.66 -9.89 5.57
C ASP A 103 1.56 -10.86 4.38
N ALA A 104 1.69 -12.18 4.59
CA ALA A 104 1.53 -13.19 3.55
C ALA A 104 0.14 -13.21 2.89
N ARG A 105 -0.87 -12.60 3.51
CA ARG A 105 -2.23 -12.49 2.95
C ARG A 105 -2.32 -11.51 1.77
N ASP A 106 -1.40 -10.57 1.69
CA ASP A 106 -1.34 -9.62 0.57
C ASP A 106 -0.86 -10.28 -0.72
N TYR A 107 -0.36 -11.52 -0.62
CA TYR A 107 0.11 -12.32 -1.75
C TYR A 107 -0.95 -13.34 -2.16
N GLY A 108 -1.04 -13.58 -3.46
CA GLY A 108 -1.94 -14.60 -4.01
C GLY A 108 -1.58 -16.04 -3.62
N ASP A 109 -2.45 -16.97 -4.01
CA ASP A 109 -2.17 -18.42 -3.92
C ASP A 109 -1.04 -18.82 -4.88
N CYS A 110 -0.28 -19.84 -4.53
CA CYS A 110 0.77 -20.42 -5.36
C CYS A 110 0.45 -21.89 -5.64
N LEU A 111 0.43 -22.28 -6.91
CA LEU A 111 0.17 -23.65 -7.37
C LEU A 111 -1.14 -24.25 -6.81
N GLY A 112 -2.11 -23.41 -6.52
CA GLY A 112 -3.40 -23.80 -5.95
C GLY A 112 -3.36 -24.11 -4.44
N VAL A 113 -2.22 -23.88 -3.78
CA VAL A 113 -2.09 -24.02 -2.33
C VAL A 113 -2.63 -22.73 -1.68
N LYS A 114 -3.67 -22.88 -0.88
CA LYS A 114 -4.24 -21.78 -0.09
C LYS A 114 -3.51 -21.66 1.24
N GLY A 115 -3.43 -20.43 1.74
CA GLY A 115 -2.90 -20.20 3.08
C GLY A 115 -3.78 -20.89 4.14
N GLU A 116 -3.16 -21.54 5.10
CA GLU A 116 -3.86 -22.08 6.26
C GLU A 116 -4.21 -20.98 7.26
N VAL A 117 -5.28 -21.17 8.01
CA VAL A 117 -5.68 -20.24 9.06
C VAL A 117 -4.93 -20.55 10.34
N TRP A 118 -4.14 -19.61 10.82
CA TRP A 118 -3.47 -19.68 12.12
C TRP A 118 -4.27 -18.89 13.16
N ALA A 119 -5.11 -19.60 13.94
CA ALA A 119 -6.09 -19.00 14.85
C ALA A 119 -5.46 -18.09 15.90
N GLU A 120 -4.28 -18.45 16.44
CA GLU A 120 -3.57 -17.64 17.43
C GLU A 120 -3.07 -16.31 16.82
N ALA A 121 -2.58 -16.34 15.57
CA ALA A 121 -2.14 -15.13 14.88
C ALA A 121 -3.32 -14.23 14.48
N GLU A 122 -4.50 -14.83 14.19
CA GLU A 122 -5.74 -14.09 13.95
C GLU A 122 -6.21 -13.33 15.20
N SER A 123 -6.12 -13.98 16.35
CA SER A 123 -6.54 -13.41 17.62
C SER A 123 -5.52 -12.49 18.28
N ALA A 124 -4.28 -12.50 17.78
CA ALA A 124 -3.24 -11.63 18.30
C ALA A 124 -3.61 -10.15 18.10
N PRO A 125 -3.56 -9.31 19.14
CA PRO A 125 -3.89 -7.91 19.01
C PRO A 125 -2.95 -7.25 18.01
N ALA A 126 -3.54 -6.53 17.05
CA ALA A 126 -2.74 -5.68 16.18
C ALA A 126 -2.04 -4.60 17.02
N PRO A 127 -0.81 -4.17 16.67
CA PRO A 127 -0.18 -3.06 17.35
C PRO A 127 -1.15 -1.88 17.45
N ALA A 128 -1.45 -1.44 18.66
CA ALA A 128 -2.27 -0.25 18.86
C ALA A 128 -1.45 0.99 18.50
N ALA A 129 -2.10 2.00 17.92
CA ALA A 129 -1.46 3.29 17.74
C ALA A 129 -1.14 3.87 19.13
N ALA A 130 0.09 4.32 19.32
CA ALA A 130 0.57 4.87 20.56
C ALA A 130 1.56 6.01 20.31
N CYS A 131 1.77 6.84 21.31
CA CYS A 131 2.88 7.79 21.32
C CYS A 131 3.89 7.30 22.36
N VAL A 132 5.09 6.93 21.92
CA VAL A 132 6.16 6.39 22.76
C VAL A 132 7.44 7.14 22.43
N ASP A 133 8.09 7.72 23.44
CA ASP A 133 9.36 8.45 23.32
C ASP A 133 9.37 9.50 22.18
N GLY A 134 8.27 10.23 22.02
CA GLY A 134 8.11 11.25 20.97
C GLY A 134 7.87 10.71 19.57
N GLN A 135 7.63 9.41 19.43
CA GLN A 135 7.24 8.78 18.18
C GLN A 135 5.77 8.39 18.18
N VAL A 136 5.12 8.58 17.05
CA VAL A 136 3.79 8.06 16.76
C VAL A 136 3.97 6.66 16.18
N VAL A 137 3.62 5.65 16.96
CA VAL A 137 3.67 4.24 16.58
C VAL A 137 2.34 3.85 15.94
N MET A 138 2.38 3.28 14.77
CA MET A 138 1.22 2.87 13.97
C MET A 138 1.41 1.41 13.50
N PRO A 139 0.35 0.71 13.08
CA PRO A 139 0.48 -0.67 12.58
C PRO A 139 1.45 -0.86 11.42
N GLY A 140 1.64 0.18 10.58
CA GLY A 140 2.55 0.16 9.44
C GLY A 140 3.96 0.70 9.72
N GLY A 141 4.29 1.02 10.98
CA GLY A 141 5.59 1.56 11.35
C GLY A 141 5.50 2.71 12.36
N HIS A 142 6.57 3.48 12.48
CA HIS A 142 6.63 4.61 13.41
C HIS A 142 7.32 5.81 12.77
N MET A 143 6.93 7.01 13.22
CA MET A 143 7.51 8.28 12.79
C MET A 143 7.56 9.23 13.98
N THR A 144 8.52 10.15 13.97
CA THR A 144 8.45 11.31 14.88
C THR A 144 7.29 12.21 14.45
N VAL A 145 6.82 13.06 15.37
CA VAL A 145 5.78 14.07 15.05
C VAL A 145 6.26 15.00 13.92
N GLU A 146 7.55 15.34 13.91
CA GLU A 146 8.15 16.17 12.86
C GLU A 146 8.10 15.46 11.47
N GLN A 147 8.48 14.17 11.42
CA GLN A 147 8.41 13.39 10.18
C GLN A 147 6.97 13.25 9.67
N LEU A 148 6.02 12.97 10.57
CA LEU A 148 4.60 12.88 10.20
C LEU A 148 4.06 14.21 9.68
N THR A 149 4.42 15.32 10.34
CA THR A 149 4.05 16.67 9.91
C THR A 149 4.62 16.98 8.52
N ALA A 150 5.92 16.73 8.32
CA ALA A 150 6.57 16.95 7.03
C ALA A 150 5.95 16.08 5.92
N LEU A 151 5.65 14.82 6.21
CA LEU A 151 4.99 13.90 5.28
C LEU A 151 3.63 14.45 4.84
N LEU A 152 2.76 14.83 5.79
CA LEU A 152 1.43 15.36 5.50
C LEU A 152 1.51 16.68 4.70
N ASN A 153 2.52 17.51 4.94
CA ASN A 153 2.75 18.76 4.22
C ASN A 153 3.36 18.54 2.81
N THR A 154 4.01 17.39 2.58
CA THR A 154 4.60 17.04 1.27
C THR A 154 3.56 16.48 0.30
N ILE A 155 2.47 15.90 0.81
CA ILE A 155 1.39 15.35 -0.02
C ILE A 155 0.77 16.49 -0.86
N PRO A 156 0.72 16.37 -2.21
CA PRO A 156 0.29 17.46 -3.09
C PRO A 156 -1.24 17.63 -3.12
N MET A 157 -1.85 17.72 -1.95
CA MET A 157 -3.28 17.99 -1.79
C MET A 157 -3.53 18.68 -0.45
N GLU A 158 -4.62 19.43 -0.35
CA GLU A 158 -5.05 19.97 0.93
C GLU A 158 -5.76 18.87 1.70
N ILE A 159 -5.39 18.73 2.96
CA ILE A 159 -5.97 17.75 3.88
C ILE A 159 -6.62 18.51 5.03
N THR A 160 -7.90 18.25 5.27
CA THR A 160 -8.63 18.74 6.45
C THR A 160 -9.17 17.53 7.18
N PHE A 161 -8.98 17.44 8.49
CA PHE A 161 -9.62 16.45 9.34
C PHE A 161 -10.58 17.09 10.33
N VAL A 162 -11.82 16.61 10.32
CA VAL A 162 -12.90 16.96 11.24
C VAL A 162 -13.21 15.73 12.06
N ASP A 163 -13.23 15.83 13.39
CA ASP A 163 -13.51 14.70 14.26
C ASP A 163 -15.00 14.30 14.31
N ALA A 164 -15.31 13.26 15.11
CA ALA A 164 -16.66 12.75 15.25
C ALA A 164 -17.63 13.74 15.92
N ASP A 165 -17.12 14.76 16.58
CA ASP A 165 -17.89 15.84 17.21
C ASP A 165 -18.03 17.06 16.31
N ASP A 166 -17.73 16.92 15.01
CA ASP A 166 -17.80 17.97 13.98
C ASP A 166 -16.80 19.13 14.19
N ILE A 167 -15.73 18.88 14.94
CA ILE A 167 -14.70 19.89 15.23
C ILE A 167 -13.51 19.75 14.26
N ASN A 168 -13.08 20.87 13.67
CA ASN A 168 -11.88 20.91 12.85
C ASN A 168 -10.63 20.66 13.72
N ARG A 169 -9.89 19.58 13.47
CA ARG A 169 -8.72 19.20 14.25
C ARG A 169 -7.40 19.36 13.53
N PHE A 170 -7.41 19.33 12.21
CA PHE A 170 -6.15 19.39 11.47
C PHE A 170 -6.33 19.99 10.07
N PHE A 171 -5.38 20.80 9.67
CA PHE A 171 -5.10 21.21 8.30
C PHE A 171 -3.61 20.98 8.02
N ASN A 172 -3.26 20.34 6.91
CA ASN A 172 -1.87 20.36 6.47
C ASN A 172 -1.49 21.76 5.98
N GLU A 173 -0.20 22.06 5.95
CA GLU A 173 0.36 23.32 5.44
C GLU A 173 0.54 23.27 3.90
N GLY A 174 0.95 24.39 3.32
CA GLY A 174 1.26 24.52 1.90
C GLY A 174 0.25 25.36 1.12
N PRO A 175 0.39 25.43 -0.21
CA PRO A 175 -0.53 26.17 -1.08
C PRO A 175 -1.96 25.68 -0.93
N LYS A 176 -2.91 26.62 -0.88
CA LYS A 176 -4.32 26.33 -0.64
C LYS A 176 -5.22 26.86 -1.75
N VAL A 177 -6.08 25.99 -2.28
CA VAL A 177 -7.21 26.38 -3.14
C VAL A 177 -8.28 27.08 -2.30
N PHE A 178 -8.52 26.56 -1.08
CA PHE A 178 -9.40 27.18 -0.09
C PHE A 178 -8.58 27.70 1.09
N LYS A 179 -8.81 28.95 1.47
CA LYS A 179 -8.15 29.52 2.65
C LYS A 179 -8.52 28.73 3.91
N ARG A 180 -7.51 28.34 4.70
CA ARG A 180 -7.65 27.62 5.96
C ARG A 180 -7.00 28.45 7.08
N PRO A 181 -7.74 29.40 7.69
CA PRO A 181 -7.17 30.20 8.79
C PRO A 181 -6.96 29.30 10.00
N GLY A 182 -5.80 29.42 10.65
CA GLY A 182 -5.48 28.62 11.86
C GLY A 182 -6.51 28.78 12.98
N MET A 183 -7.21 29.92 13.02
CA MET A 183 -8.30 30.16 13.97
C MET A 183 -9.55 29.29 13.74
N ALA A 184 -9.62 28.51 12.64
CA ALA A 184 -10.69 27.55 12.42
C ALA A 184 -10.44 26.20 13.14
N ILE A 185 -9.23 25.95 13.62
CA ILE A 185 -8.92 24.81 14.48
C ILE A 185 -9.71 24.93 15.78
N ASP A 186 -10.17 23.79 16.29
CA ASP A 186 -11.02 23.63 17.48
C ASP A 186 -12.38 24.35 17.38
N ARG A 187 -12.82 24.64 16.17
CA ARG A 187 -14.17 25.18 15.90
C ARG A 187 -15.02 24.15 15.16
N GLU A 188 -16.33 24.27 15.37
CA GLU A 188 -17.32 23.47 14.63
C GLU A 188 -17.19 23.72 13.12
N VAL A 189 -17.09 22.66 12.34
CA VAL A 189 -16.89 22.72 10.89
C VAL A 189 -17.96 23.51 10.16
N PHE A 190 -19.20 23.48 10.64
CA PHE A 190 -20.31 24.18 10.02
C PHE A 190 -20.16 25.72 10.11
N SER A 191 -19.53 26.21 11.17
CA SER A 191 -19.26 27.64 11.34
C SER A 191 -18.31 28.23 10.29
N CYS A 192 -17.57 27.35 9.57
CA CYS A 192 -16.63 27.73 8.51
C CYS A 192 -17.29 27.77 7.12
N HIS A 193 -18.57 27.42 7.01
CA HIS A 193 -19.27 27.33 5.73
C HIS A 193 -20.33 28.42 5.58
N PRO A 194 -20.49 29.00 4.38
CA PRO A 194 -21.62 29.88 4.10
C PRO A 194 -22.95 29.16 4.31
N PRO A 195 -24.00 29.82 4.78
CA PRO A 195 -25.32 29.23 5.05
C PRO A 195 -25.90 28.42 3.88
N ARG A 196 -25.51 28.77 2.65
CA ARG A 196 -25.92 28.07 1.43
C ARG A 196 -25.29 26.68 1.30
N ILE A 197 -24.08 26.49 1.82
CA ILE A 197 -23.28 25.26 1.67
C ILE A 197 -23.44 24.35 2.89
N GLU A 198 -23.67 24.92 4.05
CA GLU A 198 -23.79 24.22 5.33
C GLU A 198 -24.76 23.00 5.28
N PRO A 199 -25.98 23.11 4.71
CA PRO A 199 -26.89 21.96 4.65
C PRO A 199 -26.34 20.77 3.89
N MET A 200 -25.56 21.02 2.83
CA MET A 200 -24.89 19.96 2.05
C MET A 200 -23.81 19.28 2.89
N VAL A 201 -22.98 20.05 3.59
CA VAL A 201 -21.92 19.50 4.45
C VAL A 201 -22.53 18.68 5.59
N ARG A 202 -23.58 19.17 6.24
CA ARG A 202 -24.32 18.43 7.27
C ARG A 202 -24.90 17.13 6.74
N ALA A 203 -25.45 17.12 5.52
CA ALA A 203 -25.97 15.91 4.91
C ALA A 203 -24.86 14.88 4.64
N ILE A 204 -23.71 15.33 4.11
CA ILE A 204 -22.55 14.47 3.82
C ILE A 204 -22.04 13.82 5.13
N ILE A 205 -21.76 14.61 6.15
CA ILE A 205 -21.26 14.13 7.44
C ILE A 205 -22.31 13.22 8.12
N GLY A 206 -23.59 13.58 8.04
CA GLY A 206 -24.68 12.77 8.58
C GLY A 206 -24.80 11.39 7.92
N ASP A 207 -24.59 11.30 6.60
CA ASP A 207 -24.57 10.04 5.87
C ASP A 207 -23.35 9.19 6.25
N PHE A 208 -22.19 9.79 6.43
CA PHE A 208 -20.98 9.09 6.89
C PHE A 208 -21.15 8.53 8.29
N ARG A 209 -21.71 9.31 9.20
CA ARG A 209 -21.97 8.89 10.58
C ARG A 209 -22.94 7.71 10.65
N LYS A 210 -23.93 7.68 9.76
CA LYS A 210 -24.93 6.60 9.65
C LYS A 210 -24.46 5.38 8.85
N GLY A 211 -23.27 5.47 8.21
CA GLY A 211 -22.77 4.40 7.33
C GLY A 211 -23.55 4.25 6.02
N VAL A 212 -24.27 5.28 5.57
CA VAL A 212 -25.01 5.26 4.29
C VAL A 212 -24.04 5.25 3.10
N ARG A 213 -22.92 5.96 3.25
CA ARG A 213 -21.83 6.02 2.27
C ARG A 213 -20.54 6.44 2.97
N ASP A 214 -19.39 6.19 2.34
CA ASP A 214 -18.08 6.52 2.90
C ASP A 214 -17.28 7.52 2.06
N ARG A 215 -17.81 7.91 0.89
CA ARG A 215 -17.12 8.85 -0.01
C ARG A 215 -18.08 9.70 -0.80
N VAL A 216 -17.75 10.99 -0.93
CA VAL A 216 -18.47 11.96 -1.78
C VAL A 216 -17.45 12.80 -2.56
N PRO A 217 -17.23 12.55 -3.87
CA PRO A 217 -16.44 13.41 -4.73
C PRO A 217 -17.28 14.59 -5.24
N VAL A 218 -16.69 15.79 -5.22
CA VAL A 218 -17.29 17.01 -5.76
C VAL A 218 -16.31 17.63 -6.74
N TRP A 219 -16.66 17.64 -8.02
CA TRP A 219 -15.90 18.32 -9.05
C TRP A 219 -16.34 19.76 -9.19
N MET A 220 -15.38 20.66 -9.28
CA MET A 220 -15.66 22.08 -9.49
C MET A 220 -14.56 22.76 -10.32
N GLU A 221 -14.87 23.93 -10.82
CA GLU A 221 -13.88 24.83 -11.37
C GLU A 221 -13.66 25.99 -10.38
N LYS A 222 -12.41 26.31 -10.07
CA LYS A 222 -12.04 27.43 -9.24
C LYS A 222 -10.85 28.17 -9.84
N ASN A 223 -11.01 29.48 -10.06
CA ASN A 223 -10.01 30.32 -10.71
C ASN A 223 -9.55 29.77 -12.08
N GLY A 224 -10.45 29.16 -12.86
CA GLY A 224 -10.17 28.58 -14.17
C GLY A 224 -9.47 27.21 -14.11
N ARG A 225 -9.26 26.64 -12.93
CA ARG A 225 -8.59 25.35 -12.72
C ARG A 225 -9.60 24.28 -12.31
N ALA A 226 -9.41 23.06 -12.83
CA ALA A 226 -10.20 21.91 -12.41
C ALA A 226 -9.78 21.49 -10.99
N VAL A 227 -10.74 21.37 -10.09
CA VAL A 227 -10.51 21.00 -8.69
C VAL A 227 -11.43 19.83 -8.32
N LEU A 228 -10.87 18.85 -7.65
CA LEU A 228 -11.61 17.75 -7.03
C LEU A 228 -11.56 17.90 -5.52
N VAL A 229 -12.74 18.02 -4.91
CA VAL A 229 -12.90 17.92 -3.46
C VAL A 229 -13.49 16.54 -3.15
N THR A 230 -12.82 15.77 -2.32
CA THR A 230 -13.31 14.45 -1.90
C THR A 230 -13.51 14.44 -0.39
N TYR A 231 -14.75 14.24 0.03
CA TYR A 231 -15.08 13.97 1.44
C TYR A 231 -15.09 12.46 1.66
N MET A 232 -14.46 12.00 2.75
CA MET A 232 -14.44 10.58 3.09
C MET A 232 -14.62 10.37 4.60
N ALA A 233 -15.38 9.32 4.95
CA ALA A 233 -15.49 8.88 6.32
C ALA A 233 -14.17 8.27 6.80
N VAL A 234 -13.70 8.69 7.96
CA VAL A 234 -12.57 8.08 8.67
C VAL A 234 -13.14 7.13 9.71
N ARG A 235 -12.72 5.87 9.65
CA ARG A 235 -13.19 4.82 10.57
C ARG A 235 -12.02 4.10 11.21
N ASP A 236 -12.24 3.60 12.42
CA ASP A 236 -11.33 2.66 13.04
C ASP A 236 -11.44 1.25 12.42
N ARG A 237 -10.63 0.31 12.90
CA ARG A 237 -10.65 -1.08 12.42
C ARG A 237 -11.94 -1.82 12.73
N ALA A 238 -12.68 -1.39 13.72
CA ALA A 238 -14.00 -1.93 14.06
C ALA A 238 -15.15 -1.33 13.23
N GLY A 239 -14.82 -0.34 12.36
CA GLY A 239 -15.79 0.35 11.52
C GLY A 239 -16.46 1.55 12.20
N ASN A 240 -16.06 1.92 13.42
CA ASN A 240 -16.61 3.08 14.10
C ASN A 240 -16.18 4.37 13.42
N TYR A 241 -17.10 5.31 13.27
CA TYR A 241 -16.83 6.61 12.68
C TYR A 241 -16.00 7.47 13.63
N LEU A 242 -14.81 7.86 13.18
CA LEU A 242 -13.88 8.73 13.90
C LEU A 242 -13.92 10.18 13.42
N GLY A 243 -14.48 10.43 12.23
CA GLY A 243 -14.53 11.76 11.67
C GLY A 243 -14.60 11.75 10.15
N THR A 244 -14.43 12.92 9.57
CA THR A 244 -14.40 13.13 8.11
C THR A 244 -13.06 13.73 7.70
N VAL A 245 -12.46 13.20 6.63
CA VAL A 245 -11.37 13.85 5.94
C VAL A 245 -11.89 14.49 4.66
N GLU A 246 -11.49 15.75 4.42
CA GLU A 246 -11.66 16.45 3.16
C GLU A 246 -10.30 16.56 2.47
N LEU A 247 -10.25 16.08 1.24
CA LEU A 247 -9.09 16.19 0.35
C LEU A 247 -9.42 17.13 -0.79
N VAL A 248 -8.58 18.14 -1.02
CA VAL A 248 -8.72 19.06 -2.16
C VAL A 248 -7.52 18.89 -3.07
N GLN A 249 -7.80 18.54 -4.32
CA GLN A 249 -6.78 18.29 -5.34
C GLN A 249 -6.96 19.26 -6.51
N ASP A 250 -5.88 19.94 -6.88
CA ASP A 250 -5.79 20.61 -8.18
C ASP A 250 -5.60 19.54 -9.26
N MET A 251 -6.59 19.42 -10.13
CA MET A 251 -6.63 18.43 -11.20
C MET A 251 -6.26 19.00 -12.57
N GLU A 252 -5.77 20.25 -12.60
CA GLU A 252 -5.45 20.92 -13.87
C GLU A 252 -4.38 20.16 -14.66
N PHE A 253 -3.34 19.67 -13.98
CA PHE A 253 -2.29 18.85 -14.62
C PHE A 253 -2.85 17.59 -15.28
N ALA A 254 -3.86 16.96 -14.68
CA ALA A 254 -4.53 15.78 -15.26
C ALA A 254 -5.40 16.19 -16.46
N ARG A 255 -6.15 17.30 -16.35
CA ARG A 255 -6.94 17.87 -17.44
C ARG A 255 -6.06 18.15 -18.67
N GLU A 256 -4.94 18.82 -18.47
CA GLU A 256 -3.98 19.16 -19.55
C GLU A 256 -3.35 17.89 -20.16
N HIS A 257 -2.94 16.94 -19.33
CA HIS A 257 -2.34 15.69 -19.78
C HIS A 257 -3.29 14.91 -20.72
N PHE A 258 -4.54 14.71 -20.31
CA PHE A 258 -5.51 13.97 -21.10
C PHE A 258 -6.06 14.77 -22.30
N ALA A 259 -6.13 16.08 -22.23
CA ALA A 259 -6.47 16.93 -23.37
C ALA A 259 -5.38 16.87 -24.45
N GLY A 260 -4.09 16.87 -24.04
CA GLY A 260 -2.95 16.73 -24.94
C GLY A 260 -2.92 15.40 -25.71
N GLN A 261 -3.33 14.31 -25.06
CA GLN A 261 -3.41 12.98 -25.70
C GLN A 261 -4.53 12.92 -26.76
N ARG A 262 -5.64 13.60 -26.58
CA ARG A 262 -6.74 13.68 -27.55
C ARG A 262 -6.38 14.49 -28.80
N SER A 263 -5.42 15.42 -28.68
CA SER A 263 -4.95 16.26 -29.78
C SER A 263 -3.76 15.68 -30.57
N GLY A 264 -3.33 14.44 -30.31
CA GLY A 264 -2.31 13.73 -31.09
C GLY A 264 -0.87 14.26 -30.90
N LYS A 265 -0.59 15.09 -29.89
CA LYS A 265 0.77 15.46 -29.53
C LYS A 265 1.31 14.54 -28.43
N PRO A 266 2.40 13.76 -28.68
CA PRO A 266 3.03 13.04 -27.60
C PRO A 266 3.60 14.04 -26.58
N GLY A 267 3.06 14.03 -25.37
CA GLY A 267 3.54 14.84 -24.27
C GLY A 267 4.96 14.43 -23.89
N GLY A 268 5.95 15.14 -24.42
CA GLY A 268 7.34 15.07 -23.98
C GLY A 268 7.48 15.74 -22.63
N GLY A 269 7.53 14.97 -21.58
CA GLY A 269 7.78 15.46 -20.23
C GLY A 269 8.40 14.36 -19.38
N THR A 270 9.69 14.13 -19.58
CA THR A 270 10.53 13.44 -18.59
C THR A 270 10.68 14.36 -17.39
N PRO A 271 10.36 13.95 -16.15
CA PRO A 271 10.65 14.76 -14.98
C PRO A 271 12.17 14.89 -14.86
N ARG A 272 12.68 16.11 -14.89
CA ARG A 272 14.06 16.41 -14.49
C ARG A 272 14.18 16.14 -12.99
N ARG A 273 15.25 15.44 -12.65
CA ARG A 273 15.71 15.11 -11.30
C ARG A 273 15.78 16.31 -10.37
#